data_799f04702c5160a75285371e69e597ea
#
_entry.id   799f04702c5160a75285371e69e597ea
#
_cell.length_a   1.000
_cell.length_b   1.000
_cell.length_c   1.000
_cell.angle_alpha   90.00
_cell.angle_beta   90.00
_cell.angle_gamma   90.00
#
_symmetry.space_group_name_H-M   'P 1'
#
loop_
_entity.id
_entity.type
_entity.pdbx_description
1 polymer ?
#
loop_
_entity_poly.entity_id
_entity_poly.type
_entity_poly.pdbx_seq_one_letter_code
_entity_poly.pdbx_strand_id
1 'polypeptide(L)'
;MQLVVEIDRLSYAYSGNLVLDNISFTIDEGDILGIIGPNGAGKTTLFSCMLGLLDDYTGTIKILGDDIKKKNGKVFKSIGYIPQKKAIEQNFPATVEEIVSLGITTIGKTSKEKIVLALETVGLLAQKDRRVGELSGGQQQRVLIAKAMVNNPKLLILDEPVTGIDLEMQNRFYSLLKKLNQENKITIIWASHDLDAVNRFATSVACINRSMFFHGKAFEFFENPDLLKAYSESSMQAHMHLHNHTHRG
;
A
#
# COMPACT_ATOMS: atom_id res chain seq x y z
N MET A 1 -14.21 -4.91 17.73
CA MET A 1 -13.55 -4.98 16.42
C MET A 1 -12.19 -5.65 16.62
N GLN A 2 -11.72 -6.44 15.68
CA GLN A 2 -10.43 -7.10 15.81
C GLN A 2 -9.36 -6.19 15.17
N LEU A 3 -8.27 -5.90 15.91
CA LEU A 3 -7.15 -5.14 15.38
C LEU A 3 -6.36 -5.98 14.37
N VAL A 4 -6.11 -5.43 13.20
CA VAL A 4 -5.27 -6.03 12.14
C VAL A 4 -3.86 -5.49 12.19
N VAL A 5 -3.69 -4.19 12.46
CA VAL A 5 -2.38 -3.54 12.60
C VAL A 5 -2.34 -2.74 13.89
N GLU A 6 -1.26 -2.91 14.64
CA GLU A 6 -0.90 -2.09 15.80
C GLU A 6 0.55 -1.62 15.63
N ILE A 7 0.76 -0.31 15.59
CA ILE A 7 2.08 0.32 15.59
C ILE A 7 2.18 1.20 16.82
N ASP A 8 3.22 0.99 17.63
CA ASP A 8 3.48 1.78 18.84
C ASP A 8 4.89 2.33 18.85
N ARG A 9 4.99 3.66 18.84
CA ARG A 9 6.23 4.45 18.93
C ARG A 9 7.31 4.02 17.95
N LEU A 10 6.91 3.71 16.71
CA LEU A 10 7.84 3.34 15.65
C LEU A 10 8.72 4.52 15.27
N SER A 11 10.05 4.35 15.42
CA SER A 11 11.03 5.28 14.86
C SER A 11 12.09 4.52 14.06
N TYR A 12 12.51 5.13 12.94
CA TYR A 12 13.52 4.55 12.05
C TYR A 12 14.43 5.64 11.47
N ALA A 13 15.74 5.34 11.38
CA ALA A 13 16.73 6.24 10.80
C ALA A 13 17.61 5.53 9.76
N TYR A 14 17.87 6.19 8.62
CA TYR A 14 18.88 5.79 7.64
C TYR A 14 20.20 6.50 7.93
N SER A 15 21.27 5.75 8.23
CA SER A 15 22.61 6.30 8.49
C SER A 15 22.57 7.51 9.44
N GLY A 16 21.79 7.40 10.51
CA GLY A 16 21.62 8.47 11.51
C GLY A 16 20.58 9.55 11.15
N ASN A 17 20.07 9.58 9.94
CA ASN A 17 19.01 10.53 9.54
C ASN A 17 17.63 9.94 9.87
N LEU A 18 16.92 10.58 10.80
CA LEU A 18 15.60 10.16 11.23
C LEU A 18 14.57 10.32 10.09
N VAL A 19 13.94 9.21 9.70
CA VAL A 19 12.95 9.13 8.63
C VAL A 19 11.53 8.92 9.17
N LEU A 20 11.40 8.11 10.23
CA LEU A 20 10.16 7.94 10.98
C LEU A 20 10.43 8.30 12.43
N ASP A 21 9.55 9.10 13.02
CA ASP A 21 9.67 9.59 14.39
C ASP A 21 8.39 9.37 15.18
N ASN A 22 8.44 8.42 16.12
CA ASN A 22 7.38 8.14 17.09
C ASN A 22 5.98 7.92 16.45
N ILE A 23 5.90 7.14 15.38
CA ILE A 23 4.64 6.81 14.69
C ILE A 23 3.85 5.80 15.52
N SER A 24 2.58 6.12 15.82
CA SER A 24 1.68 5.20 16.53
C SER A 24 0.27 5.27 15.94
N PHE A 25 -0.29 4.13 15.56
CA PHE A 25 -1.67 3.99 15.09
C PHE A 25 -2.15 2.54 15.10
N THR A 26 -3.47 2.38 14.99
CA THR A 26 -4.12 1.08 14.89
C THR A 26 -5.06 1.02 13.70
N ILE A 27 -5.31 -0.18 13.18
CA ILE A 27 -6.25 -0.41 12.07
C ILE A 27 -7.12 -1.61 12.42
N ASP A 28 -8.43 -1.43 12.31
CA ASP A 28 -9.41 -2.49 12.51
C ASP A 28 -9.61 -3.35 11.25
N GLU A 29 -10.11 -4.56 11.44
CA GLU A 29 -10.47 -5.46 10.34
C GLU A 29 -11.52 -4.82 9.43
N GLY A 30 -11.26 -4.86 8.12
CA GLY A 30 -12.13 -4.31 7.10
C GLY A 30 -12.01 -2.79 6.91
N ASP A 31 -11.14 -2.09 7.63
CA ASP A 31 -10.85 -0.69 7.36
C ASP A 31 -10.06 -0.50 6.06
N ILE A 32 -10.26 0.66 5.46
CA ILE A 32 -9.47 1.16 4.35
C ILE A 32 -8.73 2.41 4.83
N LEU A 33 -7.44 2.29 5.15
CA LEU A 33 -6.60 3.40 5.62
C LEU A 33 -5.85 4.06 4.46
N GLY A 34 -6.09 5.36 4.25
CA GLY A 34 -5.26 6.20 3.38
C GLY A 34 -4.11 6.84 4.17
N ILE A 35 -2.86 6.53 3.80
CA ILE A 35 -1.68 7.22 4.35
C ILE A 35 -1.30 8.34 3.40
N ILE A 36 -1.43 9.58 3.86
CA ILE A 36 -1.10 10.78 3.09
C ILE A 36 0.12 11.49 3.66
N GLY A 37 0.87 12.12 2.79
CA GLY A 37 2.07 12.86 3.14
C GLY A 37 2.88 13.22 1.90
N PRO A 38 3.77 14.23 1.98
CA PRO A 38 4.61 14.62 0.87
C PRO A 38 5.60 13.53 0.45
N ASN A 39 6.28 13.76 -0.70
CA ASN A 39 7.39 12.90 -1.08
C ASN A 39 8.52 13.01 -0.04
N GLY A 40 9.06 11.86 0.36
CA GLY A 40 10.05 11.79 1.45
C GLY A 40 9.47 11.81 2.86
N ALA A 41 8.15 11.79 3.04
CA ALA A 41 7.49 11.75 4.36
C ALA A 41 7.72 10.45 5.15
N GLY A 42 8.32 9.42 4.54
CA GLY A 42 8.56 8.12 5.19
C GLY A 42 7.53 7.03 4.87
N LYS A 43 6.55 7.26 3.97
CA LYS A 43 5.49 6.29 3.65
C LYS A 43 6.03 4.92 3.23
N THR A 44 6.92 4.87 2.24
CA THR A 44 7.58 3.62 1.77
C THR A 44 8.44 2.99 2.85
N THR A 45 9.10 3.80 3.69
CA THR A 45 9.90 3.32 4.83
C THR A 45 9.00 2.66 5.87
N LEU A 46 7.84 3.25 6.19
CA LEU A 46 6.84 2.67 7.08
C LEU A 46 6.38 1.30 6.56
N PHE A 47 6.03 1.21 5.26
CA PHE A 47 5.64 -0.05 4.64
C PHE A 47 6.77 -1.09 4.67
N SER A 48 8.02 -0.66 4.45
CA SER A 48 9.17 -1.54 4.52
C SER A 48 9.38 -2.12 5.93
N CYS A 49 9.15 -1.32 6.99
CA CYS A 49 9.14 -1.81 8.36
C CYS A 49 7.99 -2.80 8.59
N MET A 50 6.77 -2.49 8.15
CA MET A 50 5.60 -3.36 8.28
C MET A 50 5.77 -4.70 7.54
N LEU A 51 6.50 -4.71 6.44
CA LEU A 51 6.82 -5.90 5.65
C LEU A 51 8.02 -6.69 6.17
N GLY A 52 8.66 -6.23 7.25
CA GLY A 52 9.87 -6.85 7.81
C GLY A 52 11.09 -6.76 6.90
N LEU A 53 11.09 -5.85 5.93
CA LEU A 53 12.23 -5.56 5.04
C LEU A 53 13.26 -4.66 5.74
N LEU A 54 12.81 -3.87 6.72
CA LEU A 54 13.63 -3.07 7.62
C LEU A 54 13.28 -3.52 9.05
N ASP A 55 14.23 -3.99 9.81
CA ASP A 55 14.01 -4.56 11.15
C ASP A 55 14.77 -3.83 12.28
N ASP A 56 15.59 -2.84 11.93
CA ASP A 56 16.40 -2.03 12.82
C ASP A 56 15.70 -0.74 13.31
N TYR A 57 14.37 -0.79 13.48
CA TYR A 57 13.56 0.29 14.03
C TYR A 57 13.37 0.14 15.55
N THR A 58 13.05 1.24 16.24
CA THR A 58 12.57 1.23 17.64
C THR A 58 11.04 1.17 17.67
N GLY A 59 10.46 0.82 18.81
CA GLY A 59 9.01 0.62 18.93
C GLY A 59 8.58 -0.79 18.52
N THR A 60 7.27 -0.97 18.33
CA THR A 60 6.66 -2.28 18.00
C THR A 60 5.72 -2.19 16.82
N ILE A 61 5.70 -3.23 16.00
CA ILE A 61 4.73 -3.42 14.92
C ILE A 61 4.13 -4.81 15.11
N LYS A 62 2.79 -4.87 15.26
CA LYS A 62 2.06 -6.13 15.25
C LYS A 62 1.09 -6.15 14.08
N ILE A 63 1.05 -7.24 13.35
CA ILE A 63 0.09 -7.49 12.28
C ILE A 63 -0.63 -8.81 12.57
N LEU A 64 -1.97 -8.77 12.59
CA LEU A 64 -2.83 -9.90 12.97
C LEU A 64 -2.45 -10.50 14.34
N GLY A 65 -2.00 -9.65 15.27
CA GLY A 65 -1.56 -10.05 16.62
C GLY A 65 -0.11 -10.55 16.70
N ASP A 66 0.57 -10.80 15.57
CA ASP A 66 1.95 -11.25 15.52
C ASP A 66 2.93 -10.07 15.48
N ASP A 67 3.92 -10.07 16.36
CA ASP A 67 5.03 -9.11 16.33
C ASP A 67 5.96 -9.40 15.14
N ILE A 68 6.10 -8.42 14.24
CA ILE A 68 6.87 -8.56 12.99
C ILE A 68 8.34 -8.87 13.25
N LYS A 69 8.94 -8.36 14.33
CA LYS A 69 10.35 -8.64 14.69
C LYS A 69 10.59 -10.11 15.03
N LYS A 70 9.58 -10.82 15.52
CA LYS A 70 9.70 -12.25 15.83
C LYS A 70 9.81 -13.14 14.59
N LYS A 71 9.76 -12.52 13.38
CA LYS A 71 9.95 -13.16 12.06
C LYS A 71 9.17 -14.48 11.91
N ASN A 72 7.99 -14.56 12.53
CA ASN A 72 7.10 -15.68 12.31
C ASN A 72 6.55 -15.59 10.88
N GLY A 73 7.17 -16.30 9.94
CA GLY A 73 6.89 -16.21 8.50
C GLY A 73 5.42 -16.47 8.09
N LYS A 74 4.58 -16.88 9.07
CA LYS A 74 3.16 -17.11 8.83
C LYS A 74 2.39 -15.82 8.56
N VAL A 75 2.70 -14.72 9.27
CA VAL A 75 1.99 -13.44 9.10
C VAL A 75 2.18 -12.89 7.70
N PHE A 76 3.37 -13.00 7.12
CA PHE A 76 3.67 -12.47 5.77
C PHE A 76 2.87 -13.18 4.67
N LYS A 77 2.42 -14.43 4.88
CA LYS A 77 1.52 -15.12 3.94
C LYS A 77 0.12 -14.49 3.90
N SER A 78 -0.25 -13.76 4.93
CA SER A 78 -1.54 -13.06 5.05
C SER A 78 -1.46 -11.59 4.61
N ILE A 79 -0.31 -11.15 4.09
CA ILE A 79 -0.08 -9.79 3.59
C ILE A 79 0.10 -9.84 2.08
N GLY A 80 -0.71 -9.08 1.34
CA GLY A 80 -0.47 -8.75 -0.06
C GLY A 80 0.22 -7.39 -0.16
N TYR A 81 1.20 -7.26 -1.04
CA TYR A 81 1.91 -5.99 -1.24
C TYR A 81 2.01 -5.61 -2.70
N ILE A 82 1.68 -4.35 -2.98
CA ILE A 82 1.86 -3.72 -4.29
C ILE A 82 2.83 -2.54 -4.10
N PRO A 83 4.07 -2.66 -4.60
CA PRO A 83 5.08 -1.60 -4.48
C PRO A 83 4.78 -0.42 -5.41
N GLN A 84 5.35 0.74 -5.08
CA GLN A 84 5.42 1.88 -5.98
C GLN A 84 6.10 1.49 -7.29
N LYS A 85 5.44 1.72 -8.43
CA LYS A 85 5.81 1.05 -9.66
C LYS A 85 6.31 1.99 -10.75
N LYS A 86 7.36 1.49 -11.47
CA LYS A 86 7.60 1.85 -12.87
C LYS A 86 6.73 0.97 -13.77
N ALA A 87 6.24 1.49 -14.89
CA ALA A 87 5.48 0.71 -15.88
C ALA A 87 6.26 -0.56 -16.29
N ILE A 88 5.55 -1.66 -16.53
CA ILE A 88 6.19 -2.86 -17.09
C ILE A 88 6.53 -2.57 -18.54
N GLU A 89 7.77 -2.82 -18.91
CA GLU A 89 8.23 -2.64 -20.29
C GLU A 89 7.42 -3.50 -21.26
N GLN A 90 7.12 -2.97 -22.47
CA GLN A 90 6.33 -3.67 -23.49
C GLN A 90 6.92 -5.02 -23.88
N ASN A 91 8.25 -5.14 -23.87
CA ASN A 91 8.96 -6.36 -24.23
C ASN A 91 9.18 -7.33 -23.06
N PHE A 92 8.55 -7.08 -21.89
CA PHE A 92 8.70 -7.98 -20.76
C PHE A 92 8.13 -9.36 -21.09
N PRO A 93 8.93 -10.45 -21.04
CA PRO A 93 8.56 -11.73 -21.68
C PRO A 93 7.55 -12.55 -20.88
N ALA A 94 7.30 -12.24 -19.61
CA ALA A 94 6.43 -13.04 -18.75
C ALA A 94 4.95 -12.88 -19.08
N THR A 95 4.22 -13.97 -18.99
CA THR A 95 2.75 -14.01 -19.11
C THR A 95 2.08 -13.48 -17.84
N VAL A 96 0.79 -13.18 -17.94
CA VAL A 96 -0.04 -12.77 -16.79
C VAL A 96 -0.06 -13.85 -15.72
N GLU A 97 -0.22 -15.13 -16.11
CA GLU A 97 -0.21 -16.26 -15.18
C GLU A 97 1.13 -16.37 -14.44
N GLU A 98 2.25 -16.25 -15.15
CA GLU A 98 3.59 -16.29 -14.56
C GLU A 98 3.79 -15.16 -13.53
N ILE A 99 3.36 -13.93 -13.84
CA ILE A 99 3.46 -12.81 -12.88
C ILE A 99 2.62 -13.06 -11.63
N VAL A 100 1.38 -13.57 -11.78
CA VAL A 100 0.52 -13.89 -10.64
C VAL A 100 1.11 -15.03 -9.80
N SER A 101 1.70 -16.04 -10.47
CA SER A 101 2.36 -17.17 -9.80
C SER A 101 3.49 -16.77 -8.85
N LEU A 102 4.20 -15.68 -9.15
CA LEU A 102 5.25 -15.12 -8.27
C LEU A 102 4.72 -14.66 -6.90
N GLY A 103 3.40 -14.47 -6.77
CA GLY A 103 2.77 -14.16 -5.49
C GLY A 103 2.58 -15.39 -4.59
N ILE A 104 2.67 -16.61 -5.11
CA ILE A 104 2.40 -17.82 -4.36
C ILE A 104 3.49 -18.08 -3.34
N THR A 105 3.12 -18.13 -2.07
CA THR A 105 4.06 -18.39 -0.95
C THR A 105 4.23 -19.86 -0.61
N THR A 106 3.33 -20.73 -1.07
CA THR A 106 3.38 -22.17 -0.81
C THR A 106 2.98 -22.93 -2.08
N ILE A 107 3.95 -23.52 -2.75
CA ILE A 107 3.71 -24.33 -3.96
C ILE A 107 3.01 -25.62 -3.57
N GLY A 108 1.93 -25.98 -4.28
CA GLY A 108 1.16 -27.20 -4.03
C GLY A 108 0.12 -27.45 -5.10
N LYS A 109 -0.66 -28.56 -4.95
CA LYS A 109 -1.69 -28.96 -5.92
C LYS A 109 -2.73 -27.86 -6.22
N THR A 110 -3.02 -26.99 -5.25
CA THR A 110 -4.00 -25.90 -5.36
C THR A 110 -3.43 -24.60 -5.94
N SER A 111 -2.16 -24.55 -6.32
CA SER A 111 -1.53 -23.31 -6.84
C SER A 111 -2.21 -22.78 -8.10
N LYS A 112 -2.56 -23.66 -9.03
CA LYS A 112 -3.27 -23.29 -10.28
C LYS A 112 -4.67 -22.72 -9.98
N GLU A 113 -5.41 -23.35 -9.08
CA GLU A 113 -6.75 -22.90 -8.67
C GLU A 113 -6.70 -21.50 -8.05
N LYS A 114 -5.70 -21.23 -7.21
CA LYS A 114 -5.48 -19.90 -6.62
C LYS A 114 -5.20 -18.83 -7.67
N ILE A 115 -4.39 -19.14 -8.69
CA ILE A 115 -4.08 -18.22 -9.78
C ILE A 115 -5.36 -17.93 -10.58
N VAL A 116 -6.12 -18.95 -10.94
CA VAL A 116 -7.40 -18.81 -11.66
C VAL A 116 -8.35 -17.89 -10.88
N LEU A 117 -8.56 -18.19 -9.59
CA LEU A 117 -9.44 -17.38 -8.73
C LEU A 117 -8.97 -15.93 -8.61
N ALA A 118 -7.66 -15.70 -8.44
CA ALA A 118 -7.10 -14.35 -8.38
C ALA A 118 -7.30 -13.59 -9.70
N LEU A 119 -7.14 -14.24 -10.85
CA LEU A 119 -7.37 -13.65 -12.17
C LEU A 119 -8.86 -13.39 -12.46
N GLU A 120 -9.76 -14.27 -12.03
CA GLU A 120 -11.21 -14.06 -12.09
C GLU A 120 -11.62 -12.84 -11.27
N THR A 121 -11.10 -12.72 -10.05
CA THR A 121 -11.39 -11.62 -9.14
C THR A 121 -11.09 -10.24 -9.75
N VAL A 122 -10.03 -10.15 -10.57
CA VAL A 122 -9.65 -8.91 -11.26
C VAL A 122 -10.15 -8.83 -12.71
N GLY A 123 -10.89 -9.83 -13.19
CA GLY A 123 -11.43 -9.87 -14.55
C GLY A 123 -10.38 -10.02 -15.65
N LEU A 124 -9.32 -10.81 -15.40
CA LEU A 124 -8.21 -11.02 -16.34
C LEU A 124 -7.97 -12.50 -16.69
N LEU A 125 -8.87 -13.41 -16.34
CA LEU A 125 -8.68 -14.84 -16.64
C LEU A 125 -8.50 -15.11 -18.12
N ALA A 126 -9.25 -14.45 -19.00
CA ALA A 126 -9.15 -14.62 -20.45
C ALA A 126 -7.78 -14.15 -21.02
N GLN A 127 -7.03 -13.33 -20.27
CA GLN A 127 -5.72 -12.80 -20.66
C GLN A 127 -4.55 -13.57 -20.03
N LYS A 128 -4.78 -14.66 -19.32
CA LYS A 128 -3.76 -15.36 -18.51
C LYS A 128 -2.49 -15.74 -19.29
N ASP A 129 -2.62 -16.13 -20.55
CA ASP A 129 -1.53 -16.57 -21.42
C ASP A 129 -0.88 -15.42 -22.20
N ARG A 130 -1.41 -14.19 -22.13
CA ARG A 130 -0.84 -13.02 -22.79
C ARG A 130 0.38 -12.51 -22.04
N ARG A 131 1.34 -11.91 -22.77
CA ARG A 131 2.47 -11.20 -22.16
C ARG A 131 1.98 -9.97 -21.42
N VAL A 132 2.46 -9.76 -20.19
CA VAL A 132 2.03 -8.64 -19.36
C VAL A 132 2.38 -7.27 -19.98
N GLY A 133 3.47 -7.19 -20.76
CA GLY A 133 3.86 -5.98 -21.48
C GLY A 133 2.88 -5.57 -22.59
N GLU A 134 2.05 -6.49 -23.11
CA GLU A 134 1.03 -6.20 -24.14
C GLU A 134 -0.28 -5.65 -23.55
N LEU A 135 -0.40 -5.63 -22.24
CA LEU A 135 -1.59 -5.16 -21.53
C LEU A 135 -1.58 -3.63 -21.39
N SER A 136 -2.77 -3.03 -21.34
CA SER A 136 -2.91 -1.62 -20.95
C SER A 136 -2.42 -1.40 -19.51
N GLY A 137 -2.01 -0.17 -19.17
CA GLY A 137 -1.55 0.17 -17.83
C GLY A 137 -2.52 -0.24 -16.72
N GLY A 138 -3.83 -0.03 -16.91
CA GLY A 138 -4.85 -0.47 -15.97
C GLY A 138 -5.01 -1.99 -15.88
N GLN A 139 -4.77 -2.72 -16.99
CA GLN A 139 -4.72 -4.19 -16.94
C GLN A 139 -3.48 -4.67 -16.20
N GLN A 140 -2.31 -4.07 -16.45
CA GLN A 140 -1.07 -4.39 -15.72
C GLN A 140 -1.24 -4.19 -14.21
N GLN A 141 -1.93 -3.12 -13.80
CA GLN A 141 -2.23 -2.91 -12.37
C GLN A 141 -3.15 -3.97 -11.79
N ARG A 142 -4.16 -4.40 -12.53
CA ARG A 142 -5.00 -5.52 -12.11
C ARG A 142 -4.22 -6.84 -11.99
N VAL A 143 -3.22 -7.07 -12.84
CA VAL A 143 -2.29 -8.21 -12.67
C VAL A 143 -1.54 -8.13 -11.35
N LEU A 144 -1.09 -6.93 -10.92
CA LEU A 144 -0.43 -6.78 -9.63
C LEU A 144 -1.37 -6.99 -8.45
N ILE A 145 -2.64 -6.57 -8.58
CA ILE A 145 -3.66 -6.89 -7.57
C ILE A 145 -3.82 -8.42 -7.50
N ALA A 146 -3.99 -9.11 -8.64
CA ALA A 146 -4.12 -10.57 -8.67
C ALA A 146 -2.92 -11.26 -8.01
N LYS A 147 -1.69 -10.81 -8.31
CA LYS A 147 -0.47 -11.30 -7.66
C LYS A 147 -0.50 -11.10 -6.14
N ALA A 148 -0.91 -9.93 -5.66
CA ALA A 148 -0.98 -9.65 -4.23
C ALA A 148 -2.10 -10.45 -3.53
N MET A 149 -3.17 -10.76 -4.27
CA MET A 149 -4.36 -11.46 -3.79
C MET A 149 -4.28 -12.99 -3.83
N VAL A 150 -3.31 -13.57 -4.57
CA VAL A 150 -3.27 -15.01 -4.88
C VAL A 150 -3.24 -15.95 -3.65
N ASN A 151 -2.79 -15.44 -2.50
CA ASN A 151 -2.80 -16.18 -1.23
C ASN A 151 -4.00 -15.85 -0.33
N ASN A 152 -5.00 -15.12 -0.84
CA ASN A 152 -6.14 -14.63 -0.06
C ASN A 152 -5.71 -13.88 1.21
N PRO A 153 -4.98 -12.75 1.08
CA PRO A 153 -4.45 -12.02 2.21
C PRO A 153 -5.55 -11.39 3.06
N LYS A 154 -5.27 -11.17 4.35
CA LYS A 154 -6.13 -10.41 5.25
C LYS A 154 -5.79 -8.92 5.27
N LEU A 155 -4.56 -8.57 4.88
CA LEU A 155 -4.06 -7.22 4.79
C LEU A 155 -3.46 -6.99 3.40
N LEU A 156 -3.89 -5.91 2.72
CA LEU A 156 -3.33 -5.46 1.45
C LEU A 156 -2.66 -4.10 1.64
N ILE A 157 -1.36 -4.02 1.34
CA ILE A 157 -0.56 -2.79 1.43
C ILE A 157 -0.23 -2.34 0.01
N LEU A 158 -0.50 -1.06 -0.31
CA LEU A 158 -0.25 -0.48 -1.63
C LEU A 158 0.56 0.81 -1.49
N ASP A 159 1.71 0.86 -2.15
CA ASP A 159 2.58 2.04 -2.15
C ASP A 159 2.39 2.81 -3.46
N GLU A 160 1.65 3.91 -3.42
CA GLU A 160 1.31 4.79 -4.55
C GLU A 160 0.90 4.02 -5.84
N PRO A 161 -0.13 3.16 -5.76
CA PRO A 161 -0.39 2.14 -6.77
C PRO A 161 -0.85 2.70 -8.13
N VAL A 162 -1.30 3.96 -8.20
CA VAL A 162 -1.94 4.56 -9.40
C VAL A 162 -1.16 5.74 -9.97
N THR A 163 0.11 5.88 -9.62
CA THR A 163 0.94 6.97 -10.15
C THR A 163 1.12 6.83 -11.68
N GLY A 164 0.81 7.92 -12.41
CA GLY A 164 1.03 7.99 -13.86
C GLY A 164 -0.06 7.35 -14.73
N ILE A 165 -1.25 7.10 -14.21
CA ILE A 165 -2.43 6.67 -14.97
C ILE A 165 -3.53 7.73 -14.95
N ASP A 166 -4.39 7.69 -15.97
CA ASP A 166 -5.51 8.62 -16.09
C ASP A 166 -6.57 8.46 -14.99
N LEU A 167 -7.36 9.52 -14.77
CA LEU A 167 -8.34 9.60 -13.69
C LEU A 167 -9.42 8.51 -13.79
N GLU A 168 -9.85 8.12 -14.99
CA GLU A 168 -10.87 7.09 -15.17
C GLU A 168 -10.34 5.73 -14.71
N MET A 169 -9.12 5.40 -15.11
CA MET A 169 -8.46 4.17 -14.69
C MET A 169 -8.15 4.15 -13.19
N GLN A 170 -7.76 5.28 -12.60
CA GLN A 170 -7.62 5.42 -11.15
C GLN A 170 -8.93 5.11 -10.42
N ASN A 171 -10.04 5.71 -10.85
CA ASN A 171 -11.35 5.47 -10.27
C ASN A 171 -11.77 3.99 -10.37
N ARG A 172 -11.52 3.34 -11.51
CA ARG A 172 -11.78 1.90 -11.68
C ARG A 172 -10.93 1.05 -10.74
N PHE A 173 -9.67 1.43 -10.53
CA PHE A 173 -8.76 0.75 -9.61
C PHE A 173 -9.24 0.84 -8.16
N TYR A 174 -9.54 2.04 -7.67
CA TYR A 174 -10.05 2.23 -6.32
C TYR A 174 -11.42 1.58 -6.10
N SER A 175 -12.30 1.61 -7.11
CA SER A 175 -13.58 0.89 -7.05
C SER A 175 -13.39 -0.62 -6.92
N LEU A 176 -12.39 -1.19 -7.59
CA LEU A 176 -12.02 -2.60 -7.44
C LEU A 176 -11.51 -2.88 -6.02
N LEU A 177 -10.63 -2.03 -5.46
CA LEU A 177 -10.16 -2.18 -4.08
C LEU A 177 -11.31 -2.13 -3.07
N LYS A 178 -12.24 -1.19 -3.24
CA LYS A 178 -13.43 -1.08 -2.39
C LYS A 178 -14.31 -2.34 -2.47
N LYS A 179 -14.51 -2.87 -3.67
CA LYS A 179 -15.23 -4.13 -3.88
C LYS A 179 -14.55 -5.29 -3.14
N LEU A 180 -13.22 -5.44 -3.30
CA LEU A 180 -12.43 -6.47 -2.62
C LEU A 180 -12.52 -6.36 -1.09
N ASN A 181 -12.46 -5.14 -0.57
CA ASN A 181 -12.64 -4.89 0.86
C ASN A 181 -14.03 -5.33 1.34
N GLN A 182 -15.09 -4.96 0.64
CA GLN A 182 -16.47 -5.26 1.03
C GLN A 182 -16.82 -6.75 0.92
N GLU A 183 -16.41 -7.40 -0.16
CA GLU A 183 -16.76 -8.81 -0.43
C GLU A 183 -15.89 -9.79 0.37
N ASN A 184 -14.60 -9.49 0.55
CA ASN A 184 -13.63 -10.39 1.17
C ASN A 184 -13.20 -9.94 2.57
N LYS A 185 -13.70 -8.80 3.08
CA LYS A 185 -13.32 -8.17 4.36
C LYS A 185 -11.81 -7.96 4.52
N ILE A 186 -11.13 -7.68 3.39
CA ILE A 186 -9.70 -7.41 3.40
C ILE A 186 -9.47 -6.02 3.97
N THR A 187 -8.58 -5.91 4.95
CA THR A 187 -8.09 -4.62 5.42
C THR A 187 -7.11 -4.05 4.39
N ILE A 188 -7.25 -2.78 4.04
CA ILE A 188 -6.44 -2.14 3.00
C ILE A 188 -5.71 -0.94 3.59
N ILE A 189 -4.42 -0.84 3.30
CA ILE A 189 -3.61 0.35 3.56
C ILE A 189 -3.01 0.79 2.24
N TRP A 190 -3.20 2.07 1.88
CA TRP A 190 -2.48 2.60 0.72
C TRP A 190 -1.85 3.96 1.00
N ALA A 191 -0.64 4.16 0.47
CA ALA A 191 -0.05 5.49 0.41
C ALA A 191 -0.54 6.23 -0.83
N SER A 192 -0.88 7.50 -0.67
CA SER A 192 -1.30 8.38 -1.77
C SER A 192 -0.92 9.83 -1.48
N HIS A 193 -0.71 10.59 -2.55
CA HIS A 193 -0.67 12.05 -2.51
C HIS A 193 -1.98 12.66 -3.09
N ASP A 194 -2.90 11.83 -3.57
CA ASP A 194 -4.21 12.21 -4.11
C ASP A 194 -5.25 12.26 -3.00
N LEU A 195 -5.51 13.47 -2.49
CA LEU A 195 -6.49 13.71 -1.41
C LEU A 195 -7.93 13.38 -1.84
N ASP A 196 -8.27 13.62 -3.11
CA ASP A 196 -9.63 13.35 -3.60
C ASP A 196 -9.93 11.85 -3.61
N ALA A 197 -8.97 11.04 -4.04
CA ALA A 197 -9.08 9.60 -3.97
C ALA A 197 -9.21 9.11 -2.52
N VAL A 198 -8.39 9.63 -1.61
CA VAL A 198 -8.44 9.27 -0.19
C VAL A 198 -9.80 9.66 0.42
N ASN A 199 -10.29 10.87 0.17
CA ASN A 199 -11.61 11.32 0.64
C ASN A 199 -12.76 10.40 0.18
N ARG A 200 -12.68 9.92 -1.08
CA ARG A 200 -13.78 9.13 -1.68
C ARG A 200 -13.77 7.65 -1.28
N PHE A 201 -12.61 7.09 -0.99
CA PHE A 201 -12.45 5.64 -0.86
C PHE A 201 -11.95 5.18 0.51
N ALA A 202 -11.28 6.02 1.29
CA ALA A 202 -10.78 5.66 2.61
C ALA A 202 -11.87 5.73 3.68
N THR A 203 -11.82 4.83 4.66
CA THR A 203 -12.62 4.89 5.89
C THR A 203 -11.90 5.68 6.99
N SER A 204 -10.57 5.63 6.95
CA SER A 204 -9.67 6.32 7.89
C SER A 204 -8.47 6.91 7.17
N VAL A 205 -7.85 7.92 7.78
CA VAL A 205 -6.69 8.65 7.23
C VAL A 205 -5.60 8.73 8.28
N ALA A 206 -4.35 8.59 7.84
CA ALA A 206 -3.16 8.90 8.61
C ALA A 206 -2.29 9.91 7.85
N CYS A 207 -1.99 11.03 8.49
CA CYS A 207 -1.16 12.09 7.90
C CYS A 207 0.26 12.02 8.46
N ILE A 208 1.24 11.78 7.58
CA ILE A 208 2.64 11.56 7.96
C ILE A 208 3.55 12.58 7.27
N ASN A 209 4.44 13.17 8.05
CA ASN A 209 5.63 13.88 7.58
C ASN A 209 6.76 13.67 8.58
N ARG A 210 7.49 12.55 8.48
CA ARG A 210 8.39 11.95 9.48
C ARG A 210 7.67 11.53 10.75
N SER A 211 6.92 12.40 11.39
CA SER A 211 5.99 12.10 12.49
C SER A 211 4.54 12.06 11.98
N MET A 212 3.66 11.48 12.76
CA MET A 212 2.24 11.47 12.48
C MET A 212 1.56 12.64 13.20
N PHE A 213 0.82 13.48 12.49
CA PHE A 213 0.08 14.58 13.08
C PHE A 213 -1.44 14.38 13.08
N PHE A 214 -1.93 13.38 12.37
CA PHE A 214 -3.34 12.98 12.41
C PHE A 214 -3.49 11.49 12.13
N HIS A 215 -4.40 10.84 12.86
CA HIS A 215 -4.95 9.52 12.56
C HIS A 215 -6.39 9.47 13.07
N GLY A 216 -7.35 9.18 12.19
CA GLY A 216 -8.78 9.16 12.51
C GLY A 216 -9.66 8.83 11.32
N LYS A 217 -10.97 9.01 11.47
CA LYS A 217 -11.91 8.79 10.38
C LYS A 217 -11.70 9.80 9.25
N ALA A 218 -11.90 9.37 8.00
CA ALA A 218 -11.65 10.22 6.84
C ALA A 218 -12.47 11.53 6.89
N PHE A 219 -13.75 11.46 7.25
CA PHE A 219 -14.59 12.65 7.35
C PHE A 219 -14.08 13.67 8.39
N GLU A 220 -13.52 13.22 9.54
CA GLU A 220 -12.96 14.10 10.56
C GLU A 220 -11.79 14.92 10.02
N PHE A 221 -11.00 14.35 9.11
CA PHE A 221 -9.90 15.04 8.46
C PHE A 221 -10.39 16.02 7.38
N PHE A 222 -11.26 15.54 6.46
CA PHE A 222 -11.67 16.32 5.29
C PHE A 222 -12.68 17.42 5.60
N GLU A 223 -13.45 17.32 6.69
CA GLU A 223 -14.36 18.37 7.16
C GLU A 223 -13.70 19.38 8.09
N ASN A 224 -12.42 19.18 8.44
CA ASN A 224 -11.68 20.08 9.35
C ASN A 224 -10.69 20.98 8.56
N PRO A 225 -11.00 22.28 8.39
CA PRO A 225 -10.15 23.22 7.65
C PRO A 225 -8.74 23.37 8.24
N ASP A 226 -8.59 23.26 9.57
CA ASP A 226 -7.29 23.41 10.23
C ASP A 226 -6.38 22.22 9.92
N LEU A 227 -6.92 21.01 9.86
CA LEU A 227 -6.17 19.81 9.46
C LEU A 227 -5.76 19.87 7.98
N LEU A 228 -6.64 20.30 7.09
CA LEU A 228 -6.31 20.50 5.66
C LEU A 228 -5.23 21.57 5.49
N LYS A 229 -5.30 22.66 6.25
CA LYS A 229 -4.28 23.71 6.24
C LYS A 229 -2.94 23.19 6.74
N ALA A 230 -2.91 22.48 7.87
CA ALA A 230 -1.70 21.86 8.42
C ALA A 230 -1.04 20.89 7.44
N TYR A 231 -1.85 20.08 6.73
CA TYR A 231 -1.36 19.20 5.67
C TYR A 231 -0.73 19.99 4.52
N SER A 232 -1.38 21.06 4.06
CA SER A 232 -0.88 21.89 2.96
C SER A 232 0.45 22.56 3.31
N GLU A 233 0.56 23.10 4.51
CA GLU A 233 1.79 23.74 5.02
C GLU A 233 2.94 22.72 5.14
N SER A 234 2.65 21.54 5.67
CA SER A 234 3.61 20.42 5.77
C SER A 234 4.12 19.98 4.40
N SER A 235 3.23 19.92 3.40
CA SER A 235 3.58 19.55 2.02
C SER A 235 4.44 20.61 1.34
N MET A 236 4.16 21.90 1.53
CA MET A 236 4.96 23.01 0.97
C MET A 236 6.38 23.03 1.55
N GLN A 237 6.54 22.83 2.86
CA GLN A 237 7.86 22.79 3.51
C GLN A 237 8.73 21.65 2.95
N ALA A 238 8.15 20.48 2.71
CA ALA A 238 8.87 19.34 2.13
C ALA A 238 9.37 19.66 0.70
N HIS A 239 8.58 20.35 -0.14
CA HIS A 239 9.00 20.77 -1.46
C HIS A 239 10.17 21.79 -1.44
N MET A 240 10.16 22.74 -0.52
CA MET A 240 11.26 23.73 -0.40
C MET A 240 12.58 23.08 0.04
N HIS A 241 12.55 22.07 0.89
CA HIS A 241 13.75 21.34 1.31
C HIS A 241 14.37 20.51 0.17
N LEU A 242 13.57 19.93 -0.71
CA LEU A 242 14.06 19.17 -1.86
C LEU A 242 14.77 20.07 -2.89
N HIS A 243 14.27 21.27 -3.14
CA HIS A 243 14.89 22.21 -4.08
C HIS A 243 16.24 22.79 -3.60
N ASN A 244 16.42 22.95 -2.29
CA ASN A 244 17.67 23.45 -1.72
C ASN A 244 18.84 22.44 -1.77
N HIS A 245 18.58 21.15 -1.93
CA HIS A 245 19.62 20.11 -2.06
C HIS A 245 20.07 19.90 -3.51
N THR A 246 19.28 20.28 -4.52
CA THR A 246 19.64 20.13 -5.95
C THR A 246 20.55 21.24 -6.48
N HIS A 247 20.77 22.32 -5.73
CA HIS A 247 21.65 23.44 -6.12
C HIS A 247 23.02 23.44 -5.40
N ARG A 248 23.39 22.38 -4.69
CA ARG A 248 24.69 22.22 -4.00
C ARG A 248 25.47 20.98 -4.45
N GLY A 249 25.23 20.50 -5.65
CA GLY A 249 26.00 19.41 -6.27
C GLY A 249 26.71 19.88 -7.53
#